data_1ae87f396496942bab222e581b82eec1
#
_entry.id   1ae87f396496942bab222e581b82eec1
#
_cell.length_a   1.000
_cell.length_b   1.000
_cell.length_c   1.000
_cell.angle_alpha   90.00
_cell.angle_beta   90.00
_cell.angle_gamma   90.00
#
_symmetry.space_group_name_H-M   'P 1'
#
loop_
_entity.id
_entity.type
_entity.pdbx_description
1 polymer ?
#
loop_
_entity_poly.entity_id
_entity_poly.type
_entity_poly.pdbx_seq_one_letter_code
_entity_poly.pdbx_strand_id
1 'polypeptide(L)'
;MKRRVVVTACSAITPIGHGKDEIIRHLVEGVSGVKKLKTDDLLSKHIHSGVFGTVDYTIDYDFKRQYRKTMGPVSYYACQVAKEVLENSGLDNEFITSGKLGVAFGSTHGSPTVQREIYRSFFSDSRSSFSSIGAVDYLKSMVHTTAVNITKMFGITGRVISSSTSLRGLPQRWA
;
A
#
# COMPACT_ATOMS: atom_id res chain seq x y z
N MET A 1 28.46 9.68 21.79
CA MET A 1 27.47 10.64 21.23
C MET A 1 26.15 9.94 21.02
N LYS A 2 25.06 10.47 21.53
CA LYS A 2 23.72 9.96 21.22
C LYS A 2 23.38 10.30 19.76
N ARG A 3 23.08 9.29 18.94
CA ARG A 3 22.63 9.51 17.54
C ARG A 3 21.22 10.10 17.57
N ARG A 4 21.00 11.19 16.83
CA ARG A 4 19.67 11.78 16.66
C ARG A 4 18.99 11.10 15.46
N VAL A 5 17.74 10.69 15.65
CA VAL A 5 16.87 10.21 14.58
C VAL A 5 15.78 11.25 14.36
N VAL A 6 15.53 11.60 13.12
CA VAL A 6 14.55 12.63 12.72
C VAL A 6 13.63 12.10 11.64
N VAL A 7 12.40 12.63 11.57
CA VAL A 7 11.45 12.42 10.47
C VAL A 7 11.62 13.61 9.52
N THR A 8 12.02 13.37 8.29
CA THR A 8 12.28 14.41 7.27
C THR A 8 11.06 14.70 6.41
N ALA A 9 10.26 13.67 6.10
CA ALA A 9 9.04 13.82 5.32
C ALA A 9 8.00 12.79 5.74
N CYS A 10 6.73 13.10 5.50
CA CYS A 10 5.62 12.17 5.64
C CYS A 10 4.55 12.46 4.59
N SER A 11 3.87 11.42 4.13
CA SER A 11 2.67 11.50 3.31
C SER A 11 1.75 10.32 3.60
N ALA A 12 0.48 10.44 3.27
CA ALA A 12 -0.50 9.36 3.37
C ALA A 12 -1.66 9.60 2.40
N ILE A 13 -2.34 8.50 2.06
CA ILE A 13 -3.61 8.50 1.34
C ILE A 13 -4.64 7.88 2.29
N THR A 14 -5.62 8.66 2.71
CA THR A 14 -6.58 8.28 3.75
C THR A 14 -8.01 8.67 3.35
N PRO A 15 -9.04 8.13 4.02
CA PRO A 15 -10.42 8.56 3.81
C PRO A 15 -10.71 10.02 4.13
N ILE A 16 -9.84 10.72 4.86
CA ILE A 16 -9.97 12.15 5.18
C ILE A 16 -9.08 13.04 4.33
N GLY A 17 -8.39 12.50 3.34
CA GLY A 17 -7.59 13.30 2.40
C GLY A 17 -6.28 12.66 2.01
N HIS A 18 -5.53 13.38 1.18
CA HIS A 18 -4.25 12.98 0.62
C HIS A 18 -3.17 14.01 0.96
N GLY A 19 -1.98 13.49 1.27
CA GLY A 19 -0.86 14.33 1.66
C GLY A 19 -1.00 14.91 3.07
N LYS A 20 0.11 15.50 3.55
CA LYS A 20 0.22 15.97 4.93
C LYS A 20 -0.76 17.10 5.26
N ASP A 21 -0.83 18.12 4.41
CA ASP A 21 -1.50 19.38 4.75
C ASP A 21 -3.03 19.24 4.76
N GLU A 22 -3.59 18.51 3.79
CA GLU A 22 -5.02 18.22 3.75
C GLU A 22 -5.45 17.37 4.94
N ILE A 23 -4.69 16.32 5.26
CA ILE A 23 -5.00 15.44 6.38
C ILE A 23 -4.96 16.21 7.70
N ILE A 24 -3.94 17.04 7.91
CA ILE A 24 -3.85 17.86 9.15
C ILE A 24 -5.02 18.82 9.24
N ARG A 25 -5.37 19.50 8.14
CA ARG A 25 -6.52 20.42 8.11
C ARG A 25 -7.81 19.70 8.49
N HIS A 26 -8.10 18.57 7.87
CA HIS A 26 -9.31 17.79 8.14
C HIS A 26 -9.33 17.19 9.56
N LEU A 27 -8.18 16.81 10.12
CA LEU A 27 -8.08 16.39 11.52
C LEU A 27 -8.43 17.52 12.49
N VAL A 28 -7.93 18.74 12.24
CA VAL A 28 -8.21 19.92 13.06
C VAL A 28 -9.69 20.31 12.96
N GLU A 29 -10.27 20.24 11.77
CA GLU A 29 -11.68 20.54 11.50
C GLU A 29 -12.64 19.42 11.98
N GLY A 30 -12.13 18.27 12.41
CA GLY A 30 -12.95 17.13 12.84
C GLY A 30 -13.69 16.45 11.70
N VAL A 31 -13.19 16.53 10.47
CA VAL A 31 -13.81 15.88 9.29
C VAL A 31 -13.72 14.37 9.41
N SER A 32 -14.88 13.72 9.28
CA SER A 32 -14.93 12.25 9.28
C SER A 32 -14.79 11.69 7.86
N GLY A 33 -13.87 10.75 7.69
CA GLY A 33 -13.74 9.95 6.46
C GLY A 33 -14.71 8.78 6.37
N VAL A 34 -15.54 8.55 7.40
CA VAL A 34 -16.52 7.46 7.42
C VAL A 34 -17.80 7.90 6.73
N LYS A 35 -18.19 7.14 5.70
CA LYS A 35 -19.38 7.43 4.87
C LYS A 35 -20.27 6.17 4.81
N LYS A 36 -21.59 6.37 4.65
CA LYS A 36 -22.51 5.29 4.35
C LYS A 36 -22.29 4.84 2.90
N LEU A 37 -22.03 3.55 2.70
CA LEU A 37 -21.98 2.99 1.35
C LEU A 37 -23.36 3.02 0.73
N LYS A 38 -23.46 3.49 -0.53
CA LYS A 38 -24.64 3.32 -1.35
C LYS A 38 -24.67 1.85 -1.77
N THR A 39 -25.68 1.15 -1.28
CA THR A 39 -25.70 -0.30 -1.19
C THR A 39 -26.44 -0.95 -2.35
N ASP A 40 -25.87 -0.94 -3.52
CA ASP A 40 -26.23 -1.92 -4.56
C ASP A 40 -25.22 -3.08 -4.64
N ASP A 41 -24.23 -3.09 -3.75
CA ASP A 41 -23.18 -4.08 -3.77
C ASP A 41 -23.49 -5.26 -2.84
N LEU A 42 -23.13 -6.48 -3.28
CA LEU A 42 -23.25 -7.74 -2.52
C LEU A 42 -22.66 -7.68 -1.10
N LEU A 43 -21.72 -6.76 -0.85
CA LEU A 43 -21.13 -6.50 0.45
C LEU A 43 -22.15 -6.01 1.50
N SER A 44 -23.17 -5.25 1.09
CA SER A 44 -24.17 -4.71 2.02
C SER A 44 -25.05 -5.77 2.67
N LYS A 45 -25.20 -6.92 2.02
CA LYS A 45 -26.00 -8.05 2.55
C LYS A 45 -25.28 -8.81 3.67
N HIS A 46 -23.96 -8.66 3.77
CA HIS A 46 -23.11 -9.42 4.70
C HIS A 46 -22.42 -8.56 5.76
N ILE A 47 -22.51 -7.22 5.66
CA ILE A 47 -21.84 -6.31 6.58
C ILE A 47 -22.88 -5.48 7.34
N HIS A 48 -22.95 -5.69 8.66
CA HIS A 48 -23.98 -5.09 9.50
C HIS A 48 -23.85 -3.56 9.68
N SER A 49 -22.67 -2.99 9.56
CA SER A 49 -22.47 -1.55 9.87
C SER A 49 -22.89 -0.61 8.73
N GLY A 50 -22.79 -1.03 7.50
CA GLY A 50 -23.11 -0.20 6.31
C GLY A 50 -22.29 1.09 6.16
N VAL A 51 -21.31 1.34 7.04
CA VAL A 51 -20.46 2.54 7.03
C VAL A 51 -18.99 2.14 6.88
N PHE A 52 -18.25 2.91 6.05
CA PHE A 52 -16.87 2.59 5.70
C PHE A 52 -16.06 3.86 5.50
N GLY A 53 -14.75 3.76 5.77
CA GLY A 53 -13.78 4.75 5.33
C GLY A 53 -13.36 4.43 3.88
N THR A 54 -13.86 5.20 2.93
CA THR A 54 -13.50 5.06 1.51
C THR A 54 -12.46 6.09 1.12
N VAL A 55 -11.44 5.65 0.40
CA VAL A 55 -10.43 6.54 -0.17
C VAL A 55 -10.93 7.08 -1.50
N ASP A 56 -11.07 8.39 -1.61
CA ASP A 56 -11.54 9.12 -2.80
C ASP A 56 -10.34 9.69 -3.56
N TYR A 57 -9.37 8.83 -3.87
CA TYR A 57 -8.14 9.20 -4.54
C TYR A 57 -7.95 8.39 -5.81
N THR A 58 -7.82 9.09 -6.93
CA THR A 58 -7.49 8.45 -8.21
C THR A 58 -5.99 8.22 -8.27
N ILE A 59 -5.59 6.97 -8.40
CA ILE A 59 -4.18 6.60 -8.51
C ILE A 59 -3.64 7.16 -9.84
N ASP A 60 -2.57 7.91 -9.76
CA ASP A 60 -1.81 8.32 -10.94
C ASP A 60 -1.09 7.10 -11.54
N TYR A 61 -1.55 6.67 -12.72
CA TYR A 61 -0.98 5.50 -13.42
C TYR A 61 0.24 5.83 -14.29
N ASP A 62 0.87 7.00 -14.13
CA ASP A 62 2.04 7.40 -14.92
C ASP A 62 3.33 6.58 -14.60
N PHE A 63 3.20 5.52 -13.84
CA PHE A 63 4.30 4.60 -13.63
C PHE A 63 4.63 3.80 -14.88
N LYS A 64 5.91 3.75 -15.26
CA LYS A 64 6.37 2.97 -16.41
C LYS A 64 5.85 1.54 -16.38
N ARG A 65 5.42 1.00 -17.54
CA ARG A 65 4.82 -0.34 -17.67
C ARG A 65 5.63 -1.44 -16.99
N GLN A 66 6.95 -1.37 -17.03
CA GLN A 66 7.85 -2.35 -16.42
C GLN A 66 7.67 -2.47 -14.89
N TYR A 67 7.31 -1.38 -14.22
CA TYR A 67 7.03 -1.38 -12.77
C TYR A 67 5.62 -1.86 -12.45
N ARG A 68 4.65 -1.45 -13.28
CA ARG A 68 3.23 -1.78 -13.08
C ARG A 68 2.90 -3.26 -13.17
N LYS A 69 3.72 -4.05 -13.88
CA LYS A 69 3.45 -5.46 -14.16
C LYS A 69 3.17 -6.30 -12.91
N THR A 70 3.85 -6.03 -11.81
CA THR A 70 3.71 -6.76 -10.53
C THR A 70 2.96 -5.98 -9.47
N MET A 71 2.38 -4.82 -9.79
CA MET A 71 1.64 -3.99 -8.85
C MET A 71 0.16 -4.39 -8.81
N GLY A 72 -0.36 -4.61 -7.62
CA GLY A 72 -1.79 -4.54 -7.33
C GLY A 72 -2.14 -3.18 -6.74
N PRO A 73 -3.43 -2.88 -6.45
CA PRO A 73 -3.86 -1.59 -5.90
C PRO A 73 -3.06 -1.13 -4.68
N VAL A 74 -2.76 -2.02 -3.74
CA VAL A 74 -1.95 -1.71 -2.55
C VAL A 74 -0.56 -1.19 -2.92
N SER A 75 0.09 -1.81 -3.92
CA SER A 75 1.40 -1.37 -4.40
C SER A 75 1.34 -0.03 -5.09
N TYR A 76 0.27 0.29 -5.81
CA TYR A 76 0.08 1.60 -6.42
C TYR A 76 0.01 2.71 -5.37
N TYR A 77 -0.85 2.56 -4.35
CA TYR A 77 -0.96 3.53 -3.26
C TYR A 77 0.38 3.68 -2.52
N ALA A 78 1.03 2.58 -2.19
CA ALA A 78 2.31 2.61 -1.48
C ALA A 78 3.42 3.27 -2.30
N CYS A 79 3.50 3.01 -3.60
CA CYS A 79 4.49 3.64 -4.49
C CYS A 79 4.20 5.13 -4.68
N GLN A 80 2.93 5.54 -4.75
CA GLN A 80 2.54 6.96 -4.84
C GLN A 80 2.98 7.71 -3.58
N VAL A 81 2.64 7.19 -2.40
CA VAL A 81 3.06 7.80 -1.13
C VAL A 81 4.58 7.81 -0.99
N ALA A 82 5.26 6.73 -1.37
CA ALA A 82 6.72 6.67 -1.33
C ALA A 82 7.38 7.72 -2.26
N LYS A 83 6.81 7.95 -3.46
CA LYS A 83 7.26 9.00 -4.37
C LYS A 83 7.21 10.36 -3.69
N GLU A 84 6.06 10.72 -3.12
CA GLU A 84 5.85 12.01 -2.44
C GLU A 84 6.79 12.19 -1.24
N VAL A 85 6.99 11.12 -0.45
CA VAL A 85 7.92 11.16 0.68
C VAL A 85 9.35 11.38 0.22
N LEU A 86 9.80 10.72 -0.85
CA LEU A 86 11.14 10.88 -1.39
C LEU A 86 11.34 12.29 -1.97
N GLU A 87 10.39 12.82 -2.73
CA GLU A 87 10.42 14.16 -3.28
C GLU A 87 10.49 15.25 -2.20
N ASN A 88 9.79 15.06 -1.09
CA ASN A 88 9.75 16.02 0.02
C ASN A 88 10.83 15.78 1.10
N SER A 89 11.61 14.69 1.01
CA SER A 89 12.59 14.33 2.03
C SER A 89 13.87 15.16 2.00
N GLY A 90 14.17 15.81 0.88
CA GLY A 90 15.44 16.49 0.62
C GLY A 90 16.59 15.53 0.31
N LEU A 91 16.32 14.22 0.11
CA LEU A 91 17.32 13.24 -0.30
C LEU A 91 17.59 13.34 -1.80
N ASP A 92 18.85 13.37 -2.18
CA ASP A 92 19.24 13.30 -3.59
C ASP A 92 19.20 11.85 -4.12
N ASN A 93 19.23 11.73 -5.44
CA ASN A 93 19.16 10.43 -6.10
C ASN A 93 20.40 9.57 -5.84
N GLU A 94 21.56 10.19 -5.62
CA GLU A 94 22.79 9.49 -5.29
C GLU A 94 22.65 8.79 -3.94
N PHE A 95 22.11 9.46 -2.93
CA PHE A 95 21.86 8.85 -1.62
C PHE A 95 20.78 7.75 -1.72
N ILE A 96 19.68 7.99 -2.47
CA ILE A 96 18.59 7.02 -2.62
C ILE A 96 19.10 5.68 -3.18
N THR A 97 20.02 5.73 -4.16
CA THR A 97 20.56 4.54 -4.83
C THR A 97 21.84 3.98 -4.20
N SER A 98 22.41 4.66 -3.19
CA SER A 98 23.71 4.34 -2.58
C SER A 98 23.77 3.05 -1.76
N GLY A 99 22.63 2.39 -1.51
CA GLY A 99 22.52 1.27 -0.57
C GLY A 99 22.36 1.66 0.90
N LYS A 100 22.44 2.95 1.23
CA LYS A 100 22.23 3.47 2.60
C LYS A 100 20.75 3.64 2.96
N LEU A 101 19.89 3.86 1.95
CA LEU A 101 18.44 3.93 2.12
C LEU A 101 17.86 2.52 2.07
N GLY A 102 17.04 2.18 3.07
CA GLY A 102 16.28 0.93 3.10
C GLY A 102 14.78 1.16 3.10
N VAL A 103 14.01 0.09 2.93
CA VAL A 103 12.55 0.09 3.02
C VAL A 103 12.08 -0.85 4.10
N ALA A 104 11.26 -0.35 5.03
CA ALA A 104 10.50 -1.16 5.97
C ALA A 104 9.01 -1.01 5.61
N PHE A 105 8.36 -2.10 5.24
CA PHE A 105 6.96 -2.12 4.81
C PHE A 105 6.14 -3.09 5.66
N GLY A 106 5.00 -2.63 6.15
CA GLY A 106 4.05 -3.43 6.91
C GLY A 106 2.68 -3.49 6.23
N SER A 107 2.13 -4.68 6.07
CA SER A 107 0.76 -4.89 5.62
C SER A 107 0.25 -6.24 6.08
N THR A 108 -1.03 -6.34 6.40
CA THR A 108 -1.66 -7.63 6.78
C THR A 108 -2.05 -8.45 5.56
N HIS A 109 -2.29 -7.80 4.43
CA HIS A 109 -2.72 -8.44 3.19
C HIS A 109 -1.94 -7.90 1.99
N GLY A 110 -1.82 -8.74 0.95
CA GLY A 110 -1.44 -8.29 -0.38
C GLY A 110 -2.61 -7.55 -1.05
N SER A 111 -2.83 -7.78 -2.35
CA SER A 111 -3.92 -7.13 -3.06
C SER A 111 -5.23 -7.93 -2.94
N PRO A 112 -6.24 -7.47 -2.15
CA PRO A 112 -7.49 -8.21 -1.97
C PRO A 112 -8.28 -8.44 -3.27
N THR A 113 -8.21 -7.48 -4.20
CA THR A 113 -8.87 -7.61 -5.51
C THR A 113 -8.28 -8.75 -6.33
N VAL A 114 -6.96 -8.88 -6.33
CA VAL A 114 -6.27 -9.97 -7.02
C VAL A 114 -6.52 -11.30 -6.32
N GLN A 115 -6.51 -11.34 -5.00
CA GLN A 115 -6.86 -12.54 -4.24
C GLN A 115 -8.28 -13.01 -4.55
N ARG A 116 -9.25 -12.09 -4.63
CA ARG A 116 -10.62 -12.41 -5.03
C ARG A 116 -10.69 -13.09 -6.39
N GLU A 117 -9.96 -12.60 -7.39
CA GLU A 117 -9.94 -13.21 -8.73
C GLU A 117 -9.28 -14.59 -8.71
N ILE A 118 -8.21 -14.76 -7.93
CA ILE A 118 -7.58 -16.07 -7.70
C ILE A 118 -8.59 -17.04 -7.10
N TYR A 119 -9.29 -16.65 -6.01
CA TYR A 119 -10.28 -17.53 -5.39
C TYR A 119 -11.48 -17.81 -6.30
N ARG A 120 -11.95 -16.84 -7.07
CA ARG A 120 -12.99 -17.08 -8.06
C ARG A 120 -12.60 -18.15 -9.08
N SER A 121 -11.37 -18.14 -9.56
CA SER A 121 -10.91 -19.14 -10.52
C SER A 121 -10.82 -20.55 -9.92
N PHE A 122 -10.64 -20.68 -8.59
CA PHE A 122 -10.64 -21.95 -7.90
C PHE A 122 -12.04 -22.53 -7.63
N PHE A 123 -12.99 -21.64 -7.30
CA PHE A 123 -14.31 -22.06 -6.83
C PHE A 123 -15.40 -21.94 -7.90
N SER A 124 -15.05 -21.51 -9.13
CA SER A 124 -16.00 -21.59 -10.26
C SER A 124 -16.09 -23.03 -10.76
N ASP A 125 -17.28 -23.58 -10.84
CA ASP A 125 -17.59 -24.98 -11.22
C ASP A 125 -17.10 -25.41 -12.60
N SER A 126 -16.69 -24.49 -13.45
CA SER A 126 -16.14 -24.75 -14.77
C SER A 126 -14.62 -24.93 -14.73
N ARG A 127 -14.17 -26.15 -14.42
CA ARG A 127 -12.77 -26.58 -14.55
C ARG A 127 -11.77 -25.65 -13.86
N SER A 128 -11.76 -25.69 -12.54
CA SER A 128 -10.73 -25.09 -11.71
C SER A 128 -9.36 -25.66 -12.08
N SER A 129 -8.62 -24.92 -12.87
CA SER A 129 -7.24 -25.27 -13.21
C SER A 129 -6.31 -24.19 -12.70
N PHE A 130 -5.29 -24.59 -11.95
CA PHE A 130 -4.15 -23.72 -11.61
C PHE A 130 -3.53 -23.02 -12.83
N SER A 131 -3.73 -23.57 -14.03
CA SER A 131 -3.24 -23.00 -15.28
C SER A 131 -3.87 -21.66 -15.64
N SER A 132 -4.98 -21.27 -15.01
CA SER A 132 -5.64 -19.96 -15.25
C SER A 132 -5.03 -18.82 -14.42
N ILE A 133 -4.25 -19.14 -13.38
CA ILE A 133 -3.62 -18.15 -12.52
C ILE A 133 -2.19 -17.89 -13.00
N GLY A 134 -1.95 -16.68 -13.49
CA GLY A 134 -0.62 -16.27 -13.89
C GLY A 134 0.32 -16.09 -12.70
N ALA A 135 1.60 -16.43 -12.86
CA ALA A 135 2.64 -16.16 -11.84
C ALA A 135 2.67 -14.69 -11.40
N VAL A 136 2.32 -13.77 -12.30
CA VAL A 136 2.24 -12.34 -12.01
C VAL A 136 1.10 -12.02 -11.04
N ASP A 137 -0.04 -12.68 -11.17
CA ASP A 137 -1.19 -12.45 -10.29
C ASP A 137 -0.92 -13.01 -8.89
N TYR A 138 -0.25 -14.15 -8.84
CA TYR A 138 0.25 -14.68 -7.58
C TYR A 138 1.21 -13.70 -6.88
N LEU A 139 2.18 -13.13 -7.61
CA LEU A 139 3.09 -12.11 -7.05
C LEU A 139 2.32 -10.88 -6.54
N LYS A 140 1.33 -10.38 -7.27
CA LYS A 140 0.51 -9.24 -6.83
C LYS A 140 -0.28 -9.52 -5.55
N SER A 141 -0.61 -10.78 -5.27
CA SER A 141 -1.32 -11.18 -4.05
C SER A 141 -0.44 -11.21 -2.81
N MET A 142 0.88 -11.25 -2.99
CA MET A 142 1.85 -11.35 -1.89
C MET A 142 2.09 -10.00 -1.22
N VAL A 143 2.14 -10.01 0.11
CA VAL A 143 2.38 -8.80 0.94
C VAL A 143 3.73 -8.15 0.63
N HIS A 144 4.79 -8.93 0.58
CA HIS A 144 6.15 -8.45 0.39
C HIS A 144 6.41 -7.83 -1.00
N THR A 145 5.59 -8.16 -1.99
CA THR A 145 5.74 -7.62 -3.36
C THR A 145 5.61 -6.11 -3.40
N THR A 146 4.86 -5.52 -2.49
CA THR A 146 4.75 -4.05 -2.40
C THR A 146 6.09 -3.42 -2.01
N ALA A 147 6.81 -3.96 -1.03
CA ALA A 147 8.15 -3.48 -0.69
C ALA A 147 9.12 -3.59 -1.87
N VAL A 148 9.07 -4.72 -2.58
CA VAL A 148 9.90 -4.94 -3.79
C VAL A 148 9.54 -3.95 -4.91
N ASN A 149 8.25 -3.64 -5.10
CA ASN A 149 7.84 -2.64 -6.10
C ASN A 149 8.36 -1.24 -5.76
N ILE A 150 8.34 -0.83 -4.48
CA ILE A 150 8.92 0.44 -4.04
C ILE A 150 10.42 0.48 -4.34
N THR A 151 11.17 -0.54 -3.90
CA THR A 151 12.63 -0.57 -4.11
C THR A 151 13.01 -0.56 -5.58
N LYS A 152 12.30 -1.36 -6.39
CA LYS A 152 12.53 -1.43 -7.83
C LYS A 152 12.21 -0.12 -8.56
N MET A 153 11.14 0.56 -8.15
CA MET A 153 10.70 1.80 -8.78
C MET A 153 11.67 2.95 -8.53
N PHE A 154 12.21 3.06 -7.31
CA PHE A 154 13.08 4.17 -6.92
C PHE A 154 14.56 3.81 -6.93
N GLY A 155 14.94 2.61 -7.35
CA GLY A 155 16.34 2.16 -7.38
C GLY A 155 16.96 2.01 -5.99
N ILE A 156 16.14 1.74 -4.97
CA ILE A 156 16.62 1.56 -3.59
C ILE A 156 17.31 0.20 -3.49
N THR A 157 18.58 0.19 -3.15
CA THR A 157 19.42 -1.02 -3.10
C THR A 157 19.80 -1.43 -1.67
N GLY A 158 19.37 -0.68 -0.67
CA GLY A 158 19.61 -0.98 0.73
C GLY A 158 18.69 -2.06 1.30
N ARG A 159 18.64 -2.14 2.61
CA ARG A 159 17.90 -3.20 3.32
C ARG A 159 16.40 -3.12 3.07
N VAL A 160 15.78 -4.28 2.74
CA VAL A 160 14.32 -4.40 2.58
C VAL A 160 13.77 -5.30 3.68
N ILE A 161 12.81 -4.78 4.44
CA ILE A 161 12.10 -5.52 5.47
C ILE A 161 10.62 -5.47 5.15
N SER A 162 9.98 -6.62 5.05
CA SER A 162 8.52 -6.73 4.93
C SER A 162 7.97 -7.51 6.11
N SER A 163 6.95 -6.96 6.76
CA SER A 163 6.25 -7.58 7.88
C SER A 163 4.76 -7.71 7.56
N SER A 164 4.19 -8.87 7.87
CA SER A 164 2.75 -9.13 7.75
C SER A 164 2.09 -9.39 9.10
N THR A 165 2.64 -8.82 10.16
CA THR A 165 2.07 -8.93 11.51
C THR A 165 0.77 -8.13 11.62
N SER A 166 -0.25 -8.73 12.20
CA SER A 166 -1.44 -8.00 12.62
C SER A 166 -1.08 -6.96 13.70
N LEU A 167 -1.90 -5.94 13.88
CA LEU A 167 -1.71 -4.85 14.86
C LEU A 167 -1.31 -5.30 16.29
N ARG A 168 -1.61 -6.54 16.66
CA ARG A 168 -1.17 -7.14 17.94
C ARG A 168 0.29 -7.62 17.95
N GLY A 169 0.93 -7.70 16.81
CA GLY A 169 2.29 -8.22 16.64
C GLY A 169 3.36 -7.16 16.43
N LEU A 170 3.04 -5.89 16.56
CA LEU A 170 4.09 -4.85 16.59
C LEU A 170 4.90 -5.08 17.87
N PRO A 171 6.20 -5.44 17.77
CA PRO A 171 7.01 -5.56 18.96
C PRO A 171 7.06 -4.21 19.64
N GLN A 172 6.60 -4.16 20.90
CA GLN A 172 6.64 -2.96 21.75
C GLN A 172 8.08 -2.54 22.13
N ARG A 173 9.10 -3.10 21.46
CA ARG A 173 10.51 -2.82 21.77
C ARG A 173 11.31 -2.64 20.49
N TRP A 174 11.40 -1.39 20.07
CA TRP A 174 12.61 -0.89 19.44
C TRP A 174 13.32 -0.01 20.49
N ALA A 175 13.92 -0.66 21.46
CA ALA A 175 14.86 -0.02 22.38
C ALA A 175 16.27 -0.34 21.92
#